data_ed3b6bbd58493d2a4ea5d8b9db8e5c77
#
_entry.id   ed3b6bbd58493d2a4ea5d8b9db8e5c77
#
_cell.length_a   1.000
_cell.length_b   1.000
_cell.length_c   1.000
_cell.angle_alpha   90.00
_cell.angle_beta   90.00
_cell.angle_gamma   90.00
#
_symmetry.space_group_name_H-M   'P 1'
#
loop_
_entity.id
_entity.type
_entity.pdbx_description
1 polymer ?
#
loop_
_entity_poly.entity_id
_entity_poly.type
_entity_poly.pdbx_seq_one_letter_code
_entity_poly.pdbx_strand_id
1 'polypeptide(L)'
;GVKPLFFSIIDGRTLVFGSELKVLKAHPQLPRQVEPQAVEDYFALGYIPEPKTIYRGVFKLRPGHTLLLERGKPVPAQHEYWDVPFRPVAVATEADLCEELFARLREAVEIRLVAEVPLGAFLSGGVDSSAVVAAMAQLQHAPVNTCAIGFDVPQFNETEFARKVAQRYGTNHLERIVASDDFDLLDTLAALYDEPYADSSAIPTYRVCQLARERVTVALSGDGGDENFAGYRRYRWHMNEERLRGALPLGL
;
A
#
# COMPACT_ATOMS: atom_id res chain seq x y z
N GLY A 1 0.96 8.48 -4.79
CA GLY A 1 1.31 7.95 -6.11
C GLY A 1 1.61 6.45 -6.06
N VAL A 2 1.67 5.82 -7.22
CA VAL A 2 1.99 4.38 -7.32
C VAL A 2 3.43 4.08 -6.89
N LYS A 3 4.33 5.06 -7.07
CA LYS A 3 5.74 4.98 -6.64
C LYS A 3 6.05 6.09 -5.66
N PRO A 4 6.72 5.82 -4.54
CA PRO A 4 7.24 6.86 -3.66
C PRO A 4 8.36 7.64 -4.36
N LEU A 5 8.61 8.85 -3.90
CA LEU A 5 9.76 9.65 -4.31
C LEU A 5 10.44 10.24 -3.08
N PHE A 6 11.69 9.86 -2.90
CA PHE A 6 12.58 10.45 -1.90
C PHE A 6 13.47 11.48 -2.57
N PHE A 7 13.80 12.55 -1.86
CA PHE A 7 14.73 13.56 -2.35
C PHE A 7 15.52 14.25 -1.24
N SER A 8 16.65 14.79 -1.60
CA SER A 8 17.49 15.63 -0.74
C SER A 8 18.20 16.69 -1.58
N ILE A 9 18.45 17.85 -0.99
CA ILE A 9 19.29 18.91 -1.58
C ILE A 9 20.60 18.95 -0.80
N ILE A 10 21.67 18.52 -1.43
CA ILE A 10 23.01 18.50 -0.83
C ILE A 10 23.70 19.83 -1.12
N ASP A 11 24.26 20.45 -0.08
CA ASP A 11 25.00 21.71 -0.15
C ASP A 11 24.27 22.85 -0.87
N GLY A 12 22.93 22.82 -0.85
CA GLY A 12 22.09 23.81 -1.53
C GLY A 12 22.19 23.83 -3.06
N ARG A 13 22.85 22.84 -3.68
CA ARG A 13 23.17 22.83 -5.13
C ARG A 13 22.83 21.53 -5.84
N THR A 14 22.95 20.40 -5.18
CA THR A 14 22.79 19.08 -5.79
C THR A 14 21.49 18.45 -5.35
N LEU A 15 20.56 18.24 -6.29
CA LEU A 15 19.38 17.42 -6.07
C LEU A 15 19.75 15.95 -6.24
N VAL A 16 19.47 15.16 -5.21
CA VAL A 16 19.49 13.69 -5.28
C VAL A 16 18.07 13.19 -5.05
N PHE A 17 17.60 12.30 -5.90
CA PHE A 17 16.25 11.74 -5.78
C PHE A 17 16.19 10.29 -6.26
N GLY A 18 15.18 9.56 -5.81
CA GLY A 18 14.93 8.17 -6.20
C GLY A 18 13.65 7.64 -5.59
N SER A 19 13.18 6.51 -6.07
CA SER A 19 11.98 5.84 -5.54
C SER A 19 12.23 5.06 -4.25
N GLU A 20 13.48 4.88 -3.87
CA GLU A 20 13.89 4.21 -2.65
C GLU A 20 14.97 5.03 -1.94
N LEU A 21 14.92 5.07 -0.60
CA LEU A 21 15.88 5.84 0.19
C LEU A 21 17.32 5.32 0.03
N LYS A 22 17.48 4.00 -0.17
CA LYS A 22 18.79 3.39 -0.41
C LYS A 22 19.50 3.93 -1.65
N VAL A 23 18.74 4.39 -2.67
CA VAL A 23 19.30 5.05 -3.86
C VAL A 23 19.98 6.36 -3.47
N LEU A 24 19.35 7.14 -2.60
CA LEU A 24 19.95 8.39 -2.10
C LEU A 24 21.18 8.10 -1.24
N LYS A 25 21.15 7.02 -0.44
CA LYS A 25 22.27 6.58 0.42
C LYS A 25 23.54 6.23 -0.36
N ALA A 26 23.41 5.95 -1.66
CA ALA A 26 24.57 5.71 -2.54
C ALA A 26 25.38 7.01 -2.79
N HIS A 27 24.76 8.20 -2.61
CA HIS A 27 25.49 9.45 -2.74
C HIS A 27 26.39 9.70 -1.52
N PRO A 28 27.73 9.91 -1.70
CA PRO A 28 28.68 9.96 -0.58
C PRO A 28 28.46 11.13 0.38
N GLN A 29 27.86 12.22 -0.07
CA GLN A 29 27.61 13.41 0.73
C GLN A 29 26.17 13.47 1.30
N LEU A 30 25.37 12.40 1.16
CA LEU A 30 24.06 12.39 1.76
C LEU A 30 24.16 12.49 3.30
N PRO A 31 23.42 13.41 3.94
CA PRO A 31 23.35 13.45 5.40
C PRO A 31 22.80 12.12 5.95
N ARG A 32 23.52 11.53 6.90
CA ARG A 32 23.09 10.27 7.56
C ARG A 32 22.78 10.48 9.04
N GLN A 33 22.56 11.74 9.42
CA GLN A 33 22.14 12.06 10.77
C GLN A 33 20.68 11.68 10.95
N VAL A 34 20.39 10.89 11.98
CA VAL A 34 19.02 10.50 12.33
C VAL A 34 18.21 11.74 12.72
N GLU A 35 16.96 11.81 12.25
CA GLU A 35 16.00 12.84 12.62
C GLU A 35 15.25 12.41 13.90
N PRO A 36 15.45 13.07 15.05
CA PRO A 36 14.82 12.67 16.31
C PRO A 36 13.31 12.62 16.25
N GLN A 37 12.68 13.58 15.56
CA GLN A 37 11.22 13.60 15.41
C GLN A 37 10.71 12.40 14.60
N ALA A 38 11.48 11.91 13.63
CA ALA A 38 11.11 10.70 12.89
C ALA A 38 11.18 9.45 13.77
N VAL A 39 12.08 9.43 14.75
CA VAL A 39 12.12 8.34 15.74
C VAL A 39 10.90 8.37 16.65
N GLU A 40 10.50 9.54 17.12
CA GLU A 40 9.27 9.70 17.92
C GLU A 40 8.04 9.26 17.12
N ASP A 41 7.93 9.68 15.86
CA ASP A 41 6.84 9.27 14.96
C ASP A 41 6.80 7.76 14.79
N TYR A 42 7.94 7.12 14.60
CA TYR A 42 8.01 5.67 14.46
C TYR A 42 7.49 4.94 15.70
N PHE A 43 7.87 5.37 16.89
CA PHE A 43 7.36 4.75 18.13
C PHE A 43 5.87 5.03 18.36
N ALA A 44 5.36 6.16 17.88
CA ALA A 44 3.95 6.50 18.00
C ALA A 44 3.05 5.81 16.97
N LEU A 45 3.53 5.67 15.72
CA LEU A 45 2.72 5.29 14.57
C LEU A 45 3.13 3.95 13.93
N GLY A 46 4.31 3.42 14.23
CA GLY A 46 4.88 2.24 13.60
C GLY A 46 5.57 2.50 12.26
N TYR A 47 5.55 3.73 11.77
CA TYR A 47 6.20 4.18 10.54
C TYR A 47 6.53 5.67 10.62
N ILE A 48 7.25 6.19 9.61
CA ILE A 48 7.62 7.61 9.54
C ILE A 48 6.75 8.27 8.47
N PRO A 49 5.82 9.20 8.86
CA PRO A 49 4.91 9.85 7.91
C PRO A 49 5.61 10.90 7.04
N GLU A 50 5.05 11.12 5.86
CA GLU A 50 5.49 12.18 4.96
C GLU A 50 5.34 13.58 5.61
N PRO A 51 6.19 14.52 5.28
CA PRO A 51 7.30 14.47 4.32
C PRO A 51 8.64 13.99 4.92
N LYS A 52 8.66 13.56 6.18
CA LYS A 52 9.90 13.18 6.90
C LYS A 52 10.44 11.82 6.41
N THR A 53 11.73 11.63 6.61
CA THR A 53 12.40 10.33 6.58
C THR A 53 13.17 10.15 7.88
N ILE A 54 13.75 8.97 8.07
CA ILE A 54 14.63 8.70 9.21
C ILE A 54 15.89 9.60 9.21
N TYR A 55 16.26 10.18 8.07
CA TYR A 55 17.44 11.03 7.95
C TYR A 55 17.07 12.50 7.85
N ARG A 56 17.76 13.33 8.63
CA ARG A 56 17.64 14.79 8.59
C ARG A 56 18.04 15.32 7.21
N GLY A 57 17.19 16.22 6.65
CA GLY A 57 17.44 16.82 5.34
C GLY A 57 17.13 15.91 4.15
N VAL A 58 16.54 14.76 4.40
CA VAL A 58 16.01 13.85 3.38
C VAL A 58 14.49 13.78 3.51
N PHE A 59 13.78 13.93 2.42
CA PHE A 59 12.33 14.09 2.42
C PHE A 59 11.64 13.12 1.47
N LYS A 60 10.39 12.81 1.79
CA LYS A 60 9.42 12.18 0.87
C LYS A 60 8.63 13.26 0.15
N LEU A 61 8.39 13.10 -1.13
CA LEU A 61 7.39 13.88 -1.83
C LEU A 61 6.01 13.37 -1.40
N ARG A 62 5.19 14.26 -0.86
CA ARG A 62 3.84 13.88 -0.41
C ARG A 62 2.99 13.35 -1.57
N PRO A 63 2.09 12.39 -1.33
CA PRO A 63 1.08 12.00 -2.30
C PRO A 63 0.28 13.22 -2.78
N GLY A 64 -0.13 13.22 -4.06
CA GLY A 64 -0.88 14.34 -4.63
C GLY A 64 -0.12 15.67 -4.73
N HIS A 65 1.22 15.65 -4.57
CA HIS A 65 2.05 16.85 -4.66
C HIS A 65 3.05 16.81 -5.80
N THR A 66 3.45 17.98 -6.22
CA THR A 66 4.56 18.22 -7.15
C THR A 66 5.66 19.05 -6.50
N LEU A 67 6.89 18.87 -6.98
CA LEU A 67 8.05 19.69 -6.63
C LEU A 67 8.73 20.15 -7.92
N LEU A 68 8.64 21.45 -8.23
CA LEU A 68 9.29 22.03 -9.39
C LEU A 68 10.60 22.69 -8.97
N LEU A 69 11.72 22.16 -9.45
CA LEU A 69 13.05 22.70 -9.17
C LEU A 69 13.60 23.41 -10.41
N GLU A 70 14.01 24.66 -10.24
CA GLU A 70 14.63 25.44 -11.27
C GLU A 70 16.09 25.75 -10.90
N ARG A 71 16.99 25.57 -11.87
CA ARG A 71 18.42 25.80 -11.65
C ARG A 71 18.68 27.26 -11.23
N GLY A 72 19.39 27.43 -10.13
CA GLY A 72 19.73 28.75 -9.60
C GLY A 72 18.64 29.45 -8.80
N LYS A 73 17.48 28.80 -8.59
CA LYS A 73 16.44 29.29 -7.72
C LYS A 73 16.42 28.52 -6.39
N PRO A 74 15.87 29.13 -5.30
CA PRO A 74 15.64 28.42 -4.04
C PRO A 74 14.70 27.23 -4.27
N VAL A 75 14.85 26.18 -3.44
CA VAL A 75 13.95 25.04 -3.44
C VAL A 75 12.56 25.48 -2.99
N PRO A 76 11.52 25.35 -3.82
CA PRO A 76 10.17 25.75 -3.45
C PRO A 76 9.54 24.77 -2.47
N ALA A 77 8.43 25.16 -1.86
CA ALA A 77 7.55 24.23 -1.16
C ALA A 77 6.93 23.21 -2.13
N GLN A 78 6.60 22.04 -1.62
CA GLN A 78 5.79 21.08 -2.36
C GLN A 78 4.42 21.68 -2.65
N HIS A 79 3.93 21.52 -3.88
CA HIS A 79 2.63 22.05 -4.31
C HIS A 79 1.62 20.92 -4.42
N GLU A 80 0.54 21.01 -3.64
CA GLU A 80 -0.59 20.07 -3.71
C GLU A 80 -1.41 20.33 -4.97
N TYR A 81 -1.63 19.29 -5.78
CA TYR A 81 -2.50 19.33 -6.94
C TYR A 81 -3.74 18.44 -6.77
N TRP A 82 -3.72 17.52 -5.81
CA TRP A 82 -4.82 16.61 -5.54
C TRP A 82 -4.78 16.12 -4.09
N ASP A 83 -5.97 16.00 -3.50
CA ASP A 83 -6.20 15.32 -2.24
C ASP A 83 -7.50 14.51 -2.33
N VAL A 84 -7.72 13.59 -1.40
CA VAL A 84 -8.94 12.78 -1.36
C VAL A 84 -10.14 13.66 -0.98
N PRO A 85 -11.14 13.85 -1.86
CA PRO A 85 -12.27 14.70 -1.56
C PRO A 85 -13.28 13.97 -0.64
N PHE A 86 -13.19 14.15 0.66
CA PHE A 86 -14.21 13.71 1.61
C PHE A 86 -15.42 14.64 1.58
N ARG A 87 -16.25 14.50 0.53
CA ARG A 87 -17.49 15.29 0.38
C ARG A 87 -18.67 14.35 0.39
N PRO A 88 -19.76 14.68 1.16
CA PRO A 88 -21.01 13.96 1.03
C PRO A 88 -21.47 13.99 -0.43
N VAL A 89 -21.73 12.82 -1.00
CA VAL A 89 -22.28 12.72 -2.35
C VAL A 89 -23.81 12.86 -2.25
N ALA A 90 -24.43 13.36 -3.31
CA ALA A 90 -25.88 13.41 -3.43
C ALA A 90 -26.51 12.02 -3.21
N VAL A 91 -27.71 11.99 -2.67
CA VAL A 91 -28.42 10.74 -2.34
C VAL A 91 -28.62 9.92 -3.61
N ALA A 92 -27.91 8.79 -3.70
CA ALA A 92 -28.08 7.77 -4.73
C ALA A 92 -28.66 6.50 -4.07
N THR A 93 -29.33 5.66 -4.84
CA THR A 93 -29.79 4.36 -4.33
C THR A 93 -28.59 3.42 -4.14
N GLU A 94 -28.74 2.42 -3.27
CA GLU A 94 -27.70 1.40 -3.09
C GLU A 94 -27.36 0.70 -4.42
N ALA A 95 -28.35 0.46 -5.27
CA ALA A 95 -28.16 -0.13 -6.59
C ALA A 95 -27.28 0.74 -7.49
N ASP A 96 -27.55 2.05 -7.54
CA ASP A 96 -26.76 3.00 -8.34
C ASP A 96 -25.31 3.07 -7.85
N LEU A 97 -25.11 3.07 -6.52
CA LEU A 97 -23.78 3.08 -5.91
C LEU A 97 -23.02 1.79 -6.19
N CYS A 98 -23.68 0.63 -6.16
CA CYS A 98 -23.07 -0.64 -6.51
C CYS A 98 -22.64 -0.67 -7.98
N GLU A 99 -23.49 -0.20 -8.89
CA GLU A 99 -23.19 -0.15 -10.32
C GLU A 99 -21.98 0.77 -10.59
N GLU A 100 -21.98 1.96 -10.02
CA GLU A 100 -20.85 2.89 -10.13
C GLU A 100 -19.57 2.29 -9.54
N LEU A 101 -19.63 1.67 -8.36
CA LEU A 101 -18.49 1.03 -7.73
C LEU A 101 -17.87 -0.04 -8.63
N PHE A 102 -18.69 -0.93 -9.20
CA PHE A 102 -18.20 -1.96 -10.12
C PHE A 102 -17.60 -1.37 -11.38
N ALA A 103 -18.20 -0.32 -11.94
CA ALA A 103 -17.65 0.38 -13.10
C ALA A 103 -16.28 1.00 -12.80
N ARG A 104 -16.14 1.69 -11.66
CA ARG A 104 -14.87 2.29 -11.21
C ARG A 104 -13.79 1.26 -10.92
N LEU A 105 -14.16 0.18 -10.24
CA LEU A 105 -13.21 -0.91 -9.97
C LEU A 105 -12.72 -1.55 -11.26
N ARG A 106 -13.62 -1.81 -12.20
CA ARG A 106 -13.28 -2.37 -13.51
C ARG A 106 -12.33 -1.44 -14.27
N GLU A 107 -12.62 -0.14 -14.36
CA GLU A 107 -11.75 0.87 -14.96
C GLU A 107 -10.37 0.88 -14.28
N ALA A 108 -10.34 0.89 -12.94
CA ALA A 108 -9.11 0.88 -12.17
C ALA A 108 -8.26 -0.37 -12.42
N VAL A 109 -8.86 -1.52 -12.63
CA VAL A 109 -8.16 -2.76 -13.01
C VAL A 109 -7.70 -2.68 -14.47
N GLU A 110 -8.57 -2.26 -15.39
CA GLU A 110 -8.31 -2.21 -16.83
C GLU A 110 -7.06 -1.40 -17.17
N ILE A 111 -6.93 -0.19 -16.62
CA ILE A 111 -5.75 0.65 -16.83
C ILE A 111 -4.46 0.05 -16.30
N ARG A 112 -4.52 -0.89 -15.37
CA ARG A 112 -3.38 -1.59 -14.77
C ARG A 112 -3.01 -2.89 -15.49
N LEU A 113 -3.88 -3.35 -16.40
CA LEU A 113 -3.58 -4.51 -17.26
C LEU A 113 -2.68 -4.16 -18.45
N VAL A 114 -2.47 -2.86 -18.71
CA VAL A 114 -1.55 -2.40 -19.74
C VAL A 114 -0.11 -2.60 -19.25
N ALA A 115 0.50 -3.69 -19.66
CA ALA A 115 1.87 -4.05 -19.26
C ALA A 115 2.55 -4.93 -20.33
N GLU A 116 3.87 -4.80 -20.41
CA GLU A 116 4.73 -5.62 -21.27
C GLU A 116 5.34 -6.83 -20.55
N VAL A 117 4.87 -7.08 -19.31
CA VAL A 117 5.38 -8.14 -18.44
C VAL A 117 4.23 -9.00 -17.94
N PRO A 118 4.49 -10.27 -17.55
CA PRO A 118 3.46 -11.12 -16.97
C PRO A 118 2.82 -10.49 -15.73
N LEU A 119 1.49 -10.41 -15.76
CA LEU A 119 0.64 -9.89 -14.69
C LEU A 119 -0.06 -10.99 -13.93
N GLY A 120 -0.35 -10.72 -12.66
CA GLY A 120 -1.19 -11.56 -11.81
C GLY A 120 -1.87 -10.77 -10.71
N ALA A 121 -2.42 -11.46 -9.73
CA ALA A 121 -3.03 -10.87 -8.55
C ALA A 121 -2.73 -11.69 -7.29
N PHE A 122 -2.65 -11.00 -6.15
CA PHE A 122 -2.74 -11.64 -4.86
C PHE A 122 -4.20 -11.99 -4.56
N LEU A 123 -4.43 -13.18 -4.04
CA LEU A 123 -5.77 -13.69 -3.76
C LEU A 123 -5.82 -14.28 -2.35
N SER A 124 -6.26 -13.51 -1.38
CA SER A 124 -6.49 -13.98 -0.01
C SER A 124 -7.83 -14.71 0.16
N GLY A 125 -8.77 -14.47 -0.76
CA GLY A 125 -10.16 -14.91 -0.63
C GLY A 125 -11.05 -13.90 0.13
N GLY A 126 -10.48 -12.79 0.61
CA GLY A 126 -11.23 -11.62 1.09
C GLY A 126 -11.98 -10.92 -0.03
N VAL A 127 -12.94 -10.06 0.32
CA VAL A 127 -13.83 -9.38 -0.63
C VAL A 127 -13.03 -8.57 -1.65
N ASP A 128 -12.05 -7.79 -1.20
CA ASP A 128 -11.32 -6.85 -2.04
C ASP A 128 -10.43 -7.55 -3.06
N SER A 129 -9.61 -8.51 -2.62
CA SER A 129 -8.77 -9.30 -3.54
C SER A 129 -9.60 -10.12 -4.51
N SER A 130 -10.74 -10.64 -4.08
CA SER A 130 -11.69 -11.39 -4.93
C SER A 130 -12.33 -10.50 -5.99
N ALA A 131 -12.68 -9.26 -5.64
CA ALA A 131 -13.26 -8.29 -6.57
C ALA A 131 -12.25 -7.89 -7.66
N VAL A 132 -10.97 -7.69 -7.30
CA VAL A 132 -9.90 -7.43 -8.27
C VAL A 132 -9.73 -8.62 -9.22
N VAL A 133 -9.66 -9.86 -8.71
CA VAL A 133 -9.53 -11.06 -9.55
C VAL A 133 -10.74 -11.25 -10.45
N ALA A 134 -11.95 -11.00 -9.94
CA ALA A 134 -13.18 -11.06 -10.74
C ALA A 134 -13.17 -10.06 -11.90
N ALA A 135 -12.74 -8.82 -11.65
CA ALA A 135 -12.60 -7.80 -12.68
C ALA A 135 -11.52 -8.18 -13.73
N MET A 136 -10.36 -8.68 -13.28
CA MET A 136 -9.32 -9.17 -14.20
C MET A 136 -9.82 -10.29 -15.09
N ALA A 137 -10.53 -11.28 -14.52
CA ALA A 137 -11.05 -12.43 -15.27
C ALA A 137 -12.12 -12.04 -16.31
N GLN A 138 -12.82 -10.91 -16.10
CA GLN A 138 -13.78 -10.38 -17.10
C GLN A 138 -13.10 -9.58 -18.21
N LEU A 139 -11.94 -8.99 -17.93
CA LEU A 139 -11.25 -8.09 -18.85
C LEU A 139 -10.24 -8.80 -19.76
N GLN A 140 -9.82 -10.03 -19.43
CA GLN A 140 -8.83 -10.76 -20.21
C GLN A 140 -9.32 -12.16 -20.56
N HIS A 141 -8.86 -12.68 -21.73
CA HIS A 141 -9.24 -14.00 -22.20
C HIS A 141 -8.39 -15.13 -21.59
N ALA A 142 -7.15 -14.84 -21.25
CA ALA A 142 -6.26 -15.80 -20.62
C ALA A 142 -6.57 -15.97 -19.13
N PRO A 143 -6.40 -17.16 -18.55
CA PRO A 143 -6.54 -17.35 -17.12
C PRO A 143 -5.64 -16.41 -16.32
N VAL A 144 -6.21 -15.75 -15.30
CA VAL A 144 -5.47 -14.86 -14.40
C VAL A 144 -4.49 -15.70 -13.57
N ASN A 145 -3.23 -15.28 -13.50
CA ASN A 145 -2.30 -15.85 -12.54
C ASN A 145 -2.62 -15.31 -11.14
N THR A 146 -2.97 -16.16 -10.21
CA THR A 146 -3.27 -15.75 -8.82
C THR A 146 -2.35 -16.45 -7.84
N CYS A 147 -1.97 -15.74 -6.78
CA CYS A 147 -1.07 -16.25 -5.75
C CYS A 147 -1.67 -16.02 -4.37
N ALA A 148 -1.58 -17.05 -3.52
CA ALA A 148 -1.95 -16.98 -2.11
C ALA A 148 -0.89 -17.62 -1.23
N ILE A 149 -0.73 -17.09 -0.02
CA ILE A 149 -0.05 -17.80 1.05
C ILE A 149 -1.07 -18.20 2.11
N GLY A 150 -0.86 -19.38 2.68
CA GLY A 150 -1.54 -19.81 3.88
C GLY A 150 -0.54 -19.93 5.02
N PHE A 151 -1.05 -20.05 6.24
CA PHE A 151 -0.25 -20.27 7.42
C PHE A 151 -0.52 -21.67 7.98
N ASP A 152 0.48 -22.21 8.67
CA ASP A 152 0.39 -23.47 9.40
C ASP A 152 -0.57 -23.40 10.60
N VAL A 153 -0.97 -22.16 11.00
CA VAL A 153 -1.97 -21.89 12.04
C VAL A 153 -3.36 -21.76 11.42
N PRO A 154 -4.30 -22.71 11.69
CA PRO A 154 -5.61 -22.74 11.00
C PRO A 154 -6.44 -21.46 11.13
N GLN A 155 -6.29 -20.72 12.23
CA GLN A 155 -7.03 -19.48 12.51
C GLN A 155 -6.65 -18.33 11.55
N PHE A 156 -5.48 -18.40 10.96
CA PHE A 156 -4.95 -17.40 10.03
C PHE A 156 -4.91 -17.91 8.57
N ASN A 157 -5.43 -19.12 8.33
CA ASN A 157 -5.38 -19.73 7.01
C ASN A 157 -6.67 -19.47 6.24
N GLU A 158 -6.62 -18.58 5.26
CA GLU A 158 -7.73 -18.22 4.38
C GLU A 158 -7.68 -18.90 3.00
N THR A 159 -6.78 -19.84 2.80
CA THR A 159 -6.54 -20.47 1.47
C THR A 159 -7.77 -21.19 0.93
N GLU A 160 -8.67 -21.71 1.79
CA GLU A 160 -9.92 -22.31 1.34
C GLU A 160 -10.79 -21.33 0.56
N PHE A 161 -10.89 -20.07 1.04
CA PHE A 161 -11.66 -19.02 0.35
C PHE A 161 -10.98 -18.63 -0.96
N ALA A 162 -9.65 -18.50 -0.96
CA ALA A 162 -8.87 -18.22 -2.16
C ALA A 162 -9.09 -19.28 -3.23
N ARG A 163 -9.07 -20.57 -2.87
CA ARG A 163 -9.34 -21.68 -3.80
C ARG A 163 -10.75 -21.62 -4.41
N LYS A 164 -11.77 -21.28 -3.61
CA LYS A 164 -13.15 -21.15 -4.10
C LYS A 164 -13.25 -20.05 -5.17
N VAL A 165 -12.60 -18.91 -4.94
CA VAL A 165 -12.55 -17.82 -5.92
C VAL A 165 -11.76 -18.23 -7.15
N ALA A 166 -10.60 -18.85 -6.96
CA ALA A 166 -9.76 -19.35 -8.05
C ALA A 166 -10.52 -20.36 -8.96
N GLN A 167 -11.26 -21.29 -8.37
CA GLN A 167 -12.10 -22.25 -9.10
C GLN A 167 -13.23 -21.55 -9.86
N ARG A 168 -13.91 -20.58 -9.23
CA ARG A 168 -15.02 -19.85 -9.85
C ARG A 168 -14.59 -19.09 -11.09
N TYR A 169 -13.41 -18.48 -11.08
CA TYR A 169 -12.90 -17.64 -12.17
C TYR A 169 -11.88 -18.36 -13.06
N GLY A 170 -11.62 -19.65 -12.82
CA GLY A 170 -10.72 -20.46 -13.66
C GLY A 170 -9.28 -19.92 -13.69
N THR A 171 -8.77 -19.44 -12.56
CA THR A 171 -7.43 -18.83 -12.50
C THR A 171 -6.31 -19.87 -12.46
N ASN A 172 -5.11 -19.50 -12.92
CA ASN A 172 -3.88 -20.24 -12.68
C ASN A 172 -3.41 -19.98 -11.25
N HIS A 173 -4.02 -20.66 -10.27
CA HIS A 173 -3.77 -20.42 -8.87
C HIS A 173 -2.48 -21.10 -8.37
N LEU A 174 -1.65 -20.36 -7.66
CA LEU A 174 -0.47 -20.84 -6.95
C LEU A 174 -0.61 -20.53 -5.47
N GLU A 175 -0.49 -21.58 -4.66
CA GLU A 175 -0.63 -21.46 -3.20
C GLU A 175 0.57 -22.07 -2.49
N ARG A 176 0.97 -21.48 -1.37
CA ARG A 176 2.02 -22.03 -0.50
C ARG A 176 1.67 -21.79 0.97
N ILE A 177 1.87 -22.84 1.78
CA ILE A 177 1.84 -22.71 3.23
C ILE A 177 3.21 -22.25 3.69
N VAL A 178 3.23 -21.20 4.53
CA VAL A 178 4.44 -20.64 5.13
C VAL A 178 4.39 -20.83 6.65
N ALA A 179 5.56 -21.01 7.26
CA ALA A 179 5.66 -21.10 8.70
C ALA A 179 5.37 -19.76 9.36
N SER A 180 4.72 -19.79 10.51
CA SER A 180 4.36 -18.59 11.27
C SER A 180 5.52 -17.96 12.04
N ASP A 181 6.62 -18.69 12.20
CA ASP A 181 7.83 -18.32 12.97
C ASP A 181 9.02 -17.94 12.08
N ASP A 182 8.78 -17.33 10.93
CA ASP A 182 9.76 -17.00 9.88
C ASP A 182 10.70 -15.83 10.28
N PHE A 183 11.25 -15.90 11.48
CA PHE A 183 12.14 -14.87 12.04
C PHE A 183 13.48 -14.73 11.29
N ASP A 184 13.87 -15.75 10.51
CA ASP A 184 15.07 -15.72 9.69
C ASP A 184 15.03 -14.62 8.60
N LEU A 185 13.84 -14.06 8.35
CA LEU A 185 13.65 -12.95 7.42
C LEU A 185 13.94 -11.57 7.99
N LEU A 186 14.14 -11.41 9.29
CA LEU A 186 14.26 -10.08 9.90
C LEU A 186 15.39 -9.25 9.30
N ASP A 187 16.57 -9.83 9.12
CA ASP A 187 17.70 -9.14 8.49
C ASP A 187 17.43 -8.80 7.03
N THR A 188 16.76 -9.70 6.31
CA THR A 188 16.35 -9.47 4.91
C THR A 188 15.36 -8.33 4.82
N LEU A 189 14.35 -8.29 5.69
CA LEU A 189 13.35 -7.23 5.74
C LEU A 189 13.97 -5.90 6.15
N ALA A 190 14.87 -5.90 7.15
CA ALA A 190 15.59 -4.70 7.56
C ALA A 190 16.44 -4.11 6.43
N ALA A 191 17.00 -4.96 5.57
CA ALA A 191 17.75 -4.51 4.38
C ALA A 191 16.81 -4.07 3.24
N LEU A 192 15.62 -4.67 3.14
CA LEU A 192 14.64 -4.37 2.11
C LEU A 192 13.92 -3.06 2.37
N TYR A 193 13.41 -2.87 3.59
CA TYR A 193 12.79 -1.63 4.01
C TYR A 193 13.85 -0.56 4.26
N ASP A 194 13.62 0.61 3.73
CA ASP A 194 14.60 1.71 3.80
C ASP A 194 14.61 2.44 5.14
N GLU A 195 13.50 2.30 5.90
CA GLU A 195 13.25 2.96 7.17
C GLU A 195 12.70 1.96 8.19
N PRO A 196 12.73 2.28 9.50
CA PRO A 196 12.02 1.49 10.50
C PRO A 196 10.54 1.34 10.14
N TYR A 197 10.06 0.10 10.17
CA TYR A 197 8.71 -0.27 9.79
C TYR A 197 8.19 -1.37 10.72
N ALA A 198 7.13 -1.10 11.48
CA ALA A 198 6.60 -1.99 12.52
C ALA A 198 5.21 -2.51 12.14
N ASP A 199 5.13 -3.21 11.01
CA ASP A 199 3.89 -3.84 10.56
C ASP A 199 4.08 -5.36 10.48
N SER A 200 3.20 -6.09 11.14
CA SER A 200 3.20 -7.56 11.15
C SER A 200 2.93 -8.17 9.78
N SER A 201 2.37 -7.41 8.85
CA SER A 201 2.15 -7.84 7.47
C SER A 201 3.42 -7.91 6.61
N ALA A 202 4.54 -7.38 7.10
CA ALA A 202 5.80 -7.34 6.34
C ALA A 202 6.29 -8.75 5.92
N ILE A 203 6.26 -9.73 6.82
CA ILE A 203 6.66 -11.11 6.53
C ILE A 203 5.70 -11.77 5.53
N PRO A 204 4.38 -11.79 5.77
CA PRO A 204 3.41 -12.28 4.78
C PRO A 204 3.55 -11.64 3.40
N THR A 205 3.69 -10.32 3.35
CA THR A 205 3.85 -9.59 2.08
C THR A 205 5.11 -10.02 1.35
N TYR A 206 6.22 -10.16 2.04
CA TYR A 206 7.46 -10.65 1.44
C TYR A 206 7.26 -12.06 0.85
N ARG A 207 6.65 -12.97 1.58
CA ARG A 207 6.43 -14.36 1.15
C ARG A 207 5.48 -14.47 -0.03
N VAL A 208 4.38 -13.73 -0.04
CA VAL A 208 3.47 -13.73 -1.20
C VAL A 208 4.11 -13.10 -2.43
N CYS A 209 4.91 -12.05 -2.27
CA CYS A 209 5.70 -11.47 -3.37
C CYS A 209 6.74 -12.47 -3.91
N GLN A 210 7.44 -13.18 -3.02
CA GLN A 210 8.40 -14.22 -3.41
C GLN A 210 7.71 -15.33 -4.23
N LEU A 211 6.54 -15.79 -3.78
CA LEU A 211 5.75 -16.78 -4.50
C LEU A 211 5.29 -16.26 -5.87
N ALA A 212 4.78 -15.03 -5.92
CA ALA A 212 4.28 -14.43 -7.15
C ALA A 212 5.39 -14.28 -8.21
N ARG A 213 6.62 -13.96 -7.78
CA ARG A 213 7.79 -13.83 -8.68
C ARG A 213 8.13 -15.08 -9.45
N GLU A 214 7.64 -16.25 -9.07
CA GLU A 214 7.81 -17.49 -9.82
C GLU A 214 7.04 -17.47 -11.16
N ARG A 215 5.98 -16.65 -11.28
CA ARG A 215 5.11 -16.62 -12.46
C ARG A 215 4.87 -15.23 -13.04
N VAL A 216 4.93 -14.20 -12.23
CA VAL A 216 4.58 -12.83 -12.64
C VAL A 216 5.63 -11.82 -12.20
N THR A 217 5.66 -10.71 -12.90
CA THR A 217 6.53 -9.57 -12.57
C THR A 217 5.78 -8.49 -11.79
N VAL A 218 4.49 -8.36 -12.07
CA VAL A 218 3.60 -7.42 -11.41
C VAL A 218 2.36 -8.18 -10.92
N ALA A 219 1.94 -7.89 -9.69
CA ALA A 219 0.70 -8.41 -9.12
C ALA A 219 -0.19 -7.25 -8.67
N LEU A 220 -1.49 -7.32 -8.99
CA LEU A 220 -2.50 -6.47 -8.39
C LEU A 220 -2.88 -7.01 -7.02
N SER A 221 -3.23 -6.11 -6.11
CA SER A 221 -3.70 -6.46 -4.76
C SER A 221 -5.05 -5.81 -4.46
N GLY A 222 -5.70 -6.28 -3.41
CA GLY A 222 -6.90 -5.65 -2.85
C GLY A 222 -6.61 -4.51 -1.89
N ASP A 223 -5.34 -4.10 -1.73
CA ASP A 223 -4.93 -3.06 -0.80
C ASP A 223 -5.64 -1.73 -1.11
N GLY A 224 -6.03 -1.02 -0.07
CA GLY A 224 -6.83 0.20 -0.17
C GLY A 224 -8.34 -0.04 -0.06
N GLY A 225 -8.82 -1.28 -0.11
CA GLY A 225 -10.24 -1.61 0.07
C GLY A 225 -10.75 -1.26 1.46
N ASP A 226 -10.09 -1.74 2.49
CA ASP A 226 -10.46 -1.45 3.89
C ASP A 226 -10.41 0.05 4.22
N GLU A 227 -9.46 0.79 3.66
CA GLU A 227 -9.33 2.23 3.84
C GLU A 227 -10.48 2.99 3.19
N ASN A 228 -10.88 2.59 1.98
CA ASN A 228 -11.93 3.28 1.22
C ASN A 228 -13.34 2.89 1.66
N PHE A 229 -13.53 1.64 2.13
CA PHE A 229 -14.86 1.08 2.44
C PHE A 229 -15.05 0.80 3.93
N ALA A 230 -14.20 1.36 4.78
CA ALA A 230 -14.27 1.24 6.24
C ALA A 230 -14.27 -0.23 6.73
N GLY A 231 -13.48 -1.11 6.12
CA GLY A 231 -13.40 -2.53 6.43
C GLY A 231 -12.79 -2.84 7.80
N TYR A 232 -11.89 -1.98 8.29
CA TYR A 232 -11.22 -2.19 9.58
C TYR A 232 -12.16 -2.04 10.78
N ARG A 233 -12.04 -2.94 11.75
CA ARG A 233 -12.79 -2.88 13.02
C ARG A 233 -12.58 -1.56 13.77
N ARG A 234 -11.43 -0.91 13.66
CA ARG A 234 -11.11 0.39 14.27
C ARG A 234 -12.06 1.50 13.85
N TYR A 235 -12.59 1.51 12.62
CA TYR A 235 -13.59 2.49 12.18
C TYR A 235 -14.89 2.38 12.98
N ARG A 236 -15.34 1.14 13.24
CA ARG A 236 -16.53 0.90 14.05
C ARG A 236 -16.32 1.34 15.51
N TRP A 237 -15.13 1.07 16.06
CA TRP A 237 -14.80 1.51 17.41
C TRP A 237 -14.73 3.03 17.51
N HIS A 238 -14.09 3.69 16.57
CA HIS A 238 -14.04 5.15 16.50
C HIS A 238 -15.44 5.78 16.42
N MET A 239 -16.31 5.26 15.56
CA MET A 239 -17.70 5.73 15.47
C MET A 239 -18.47 5.58 16.79
N ASN A 240 -18.23 4.51 17.54
CA ASN A 240 -18.87 4.32 18.84
C ASN A 240 -18.29 5.30 19.89
N GLU A 241 -16.99 5.53 19.88
CA GLU A 241 -16.32 6.51 20.72
C GLU A 241 -16.86 7.93 20.46
N GLU A 242 -16.98 8.34 19.20
CA GLU A 242 -17.53 9.63 18.83
C GLU A 242 -19.00 9.80 19.26
N ARG A 243 -19.81 8.75 19.16
CA ARG A 243 -21.18 8.76 19.68
C ARG A 243 -21.24 8.97 21.20
N LEU A 244 -20.33 8.31 21.93
CA LEU A 244 -20.22 8.49 23.39
C LEU A 244 -19.72 9.90 23.73
N ARG A 245 -18.72 10.39 23.06
CA ARG A 245 -18.22 11.77 23.23
C ARG A 245 -19.30 12.82 22.97
N GLY A 246 -20.08 12.64 21.90
CA GLY A 246 -21.19 13.54 21.57
C GLY A 246 -22.35 13.50 22.55
N ALA A 247 -22.48 12.43 23.36
CA ALA A 247 -23.49 12.29 24.41
C ALA A 247 -23.03 12.84 25.78
N LEU A 248 -21.71 13.14 25.93
CA LEU A 248 -21.18 13.71 27.17
C LEU A 248 -21.33 15.24 27.19
N PRO A 249 -21.64 15.86 28.36
CA PRO A 249 -21.67 17.31 28.48
C PRO A 249 -20.29 17.90 28.16
N LEU A 250 -20.26 18.96 27.34
CA LEU A 250 -19.04 19.72 27.07
C LEU A 250 -18.53 20.31 28.39
N GLY A 251 -17.47 19.74 28.98
CA GLY A 251 -16.86 20.23 30.22
C GLY A 251 -16.39 19.17 31.20
N LEU A 252 -16.40 17.90 30.82
CA LEU A 252 -15.74 16.82 31.58
C LEU A 252 -14.45 16.39 30.90
#